data_e1fceb02aadf0c70d9d9fdf739d9418d
#
_entry.id   e1fceb02aadf0c70d9d9fdf739d9418d
#
_cell.length_a   1.000
_cell.length_b   1.000
_cell.length_c   1.000
_cell.angle_alpha   90.00
_cell.angle_beta   90.00
_cell.angle_gamma   90.00
#
_symmetry.space_group_name_H-M   'P 1'
#
loop_
_entity.id
_entity.type
_entity.pdbx_description
1 polymer ?
#
loop_
_entity_poly.entity_id
_entity_poly.type
_entity_poly.pdbx_seq_one_letter_code
_entity_poly.pdbx_strand_id
1 'polypeptide(L)'
;MDKNTDYKIKNVSVSTNGRNEIYFDVEWEGDENLDYFELRAYEDGKDYCLEALGYPSHHQRVVVKPHSFYKNWTTKEFNKHTIYVELGIAEYNDKGEQLSWKVLADYKPIELNVYYEFHFFHKNVIQLR
;
A
#
# COMPACT_ATOMS: atom_id res chain seq x y z
N MET A 1 -26.81 -3.43 -10.32
CA MET A 1 -25.48 -3.99 -10.45
C MET A 1 -24.56 -3.39 -9.39
N ASP A 2 -23.83 -4.23 -8.71
CA ASP A 2 -22.89 -3.78 -7.70
C ASP A 2 -21.71 -3.07 -8.38
N LYS A 3 -21.42 -1.82 -7.97
CA LYS A 3 -20.31 -1.05 -8.54
C LYS A 3 -18.97 -1.70 -8.30
N ASN A 4 -18.84 -2.51 -7.22
CA ASN A 4 -17.59 -3.16 -6.88
C ASN A 4 -17.13 -4.19 -7.92
N THR A 5 -18.05 -4.70 -8.76
CA THR A 5 -17.71 -5.64 -9.82
C THR A 5 -16.96 -4.99 -10.97
N ASP A 6 -17.02 -3.66 -11.05
CA ASP A 6 -16.40 -2.89 -12.14
C ASP A 6 -14.98 -2.46 -11.81
N TYR A 7 -14.49 -2.79 -10.62
CA TYR A 7 -13.16 -2.41 -10.14
C TYR A 7 -12.32 -3.63 -9.83
N LYS A 8 -11.06 -3.57 -10.22
CA LYS A 8 -10.14 -4.68 -9.98
C LYS A 8 -8.71 -4.14 -9.85
N ILE A 9 -8.00 -4.63 -8.84
CA ILE A 9 -6.55 -4.45 -8.78
C ILE A 9 -5.93 -5.63 -9.52
N LYS A 10 -5.32 -5.36 -10.66
CA LYS A 10 -4.79 -6.40 -11.55
C LYS A 10 -3.44 -6.92 -11.09
N ASN A 11 -2.59 -6.03 -10.62
CA ASN A 11 -1.23 -6.41 -10.25
C ASN A 11 -0.64 -5.40 -9.27
N VAL A 12 0.18 -5.90 -8.36
CA VAL A 12 1.00 -5.08 -7.47
C VAL A 12 2.42 -5.63 -7.52
N SER A 13 3.36 -4.79 -7.97
CA SER A 13 4.77 -5.14 -8.01
C SER A 13 5.51 -4.38 -6.93
N VAL A 14 6.43 -5.05 -6.24
CA VAL A 14 7.17 -4.46 -5.13
C VAL A 14 8.62 -4.28 -5.53
N SER A 15 9.17 -3.10 -5.26
CA SER A 15 10.56 -2.78 -5.48
C SER A 15 11.06 -1.81 -4.42
N THR A 16 12.32 -1.46 -4.46
CA THR A 16 12.91 -0.54 -3.49
C THR A 16 14.01 0.29 -4.13
N ASN A 17 14.26 1.48 -3.59
CA ASN A 17 15.43 2.26 -3.97
C ASN A 17 16.70 1.79 -3.26
N GLY A 18 16.59 0.77 -2.38
CA GLY A 18 17.72 0.23 -1.62
C GLY A 18 18.15 1.09 -0.45
N ARG A 19 17.38 2.15 -0.13
CA ARG A 19 17.71 3.08 0.96
C ARG A 19 16.58 3.11 1.99
N ASN A 20 15.62 3.98 1.78
CA ASN A 20 14.57 4.24 2.75
C ASN A 20 13.16 4.19 2.15
N GLU A 21 13.02 3.70 0.93
CA GLU A 21 11.73 3.67 0.26
C GLU A 21 11.44 2.28 -0.29
N ILE A 22 10.18 1.86 -0.11
CA ILE A 22 9.63 0.65 -0.71
C ILE A 22 8.52 1.11 -1.65
N TYR A 23 8.54 0.61 -2.86
CA TYR A 23 7.58 0.98 -3.90
C TYR A 23 6.60 -0.15 -4.14
N PHE A 24 5.31 0.18 -4.12
CA PHE A 24 4.24 -0.71 -4.54
C PHE A 24 3.66 -0.13 -5.83
N ASP A 25 3.98 -0.75 -6.96
CA ASP A 25 3.48 -0.30 -8.26
C ASP A 25 2.18 -1.05 -8.53
N VAL A 26 1.07 -0.31 -8.47
CA VAL A 26 -0.28 -0.85 -8.54
C VAL A 26 -0.87 -0.58 -9.91
N GLU A 27 -1.39 -1.62 -10.54
CA GLU A 27 -2.16 -1.52 -11.77
C GLU A 27 -3.59 -1.92 -11.46
N TRP A 28 -4.53 -1.01 -11.74
CA TRP A 28 -5.94 -1.29 -11.48
C TRP A 28 -6.81 -0.88 -12.66
N GLU A 29 -8.00 -1.48 -12.72
CA GLU A 29 -9.03 -1.19 -13.72
C GLU A 29 -10.27 -0.67 -13.03
N GLY A 30 -10.97 0.22 -13.70
CA GLY A 30 -12.23 0.79 -13.26
C GLY A 30 -12.36 2.22 -13.71
N ASP A 31 -13.54 2.81 -13.44
CA ASP A 31 -13.83 4.18 -13.80
C ASP A 31 -13.08 5.14 -12.85
N GLU A 32 -12.32 6.07 -13.43
CA GLU A 32 -11.62 7.10 -12.66
C GLU A 32 -12.54 8.26 -12.27
N ASN A 33 -13.72 8.35 -12.84
CA ASN A 33 -14.65 9.45 -12.60
C ASN A 33 -15.51 9.18 -11.37
N LEU A 34 -14.86 8.95 -10.26
CA LEU A 34 -15.50 8.83 -8.94
C LEU A 34 -15.39 10.16 -8.21
N ASP A 35 -16.28 10.39 -7.24
CA ASP A 35 -16.26 11.62 -6.46
C ASP A 35 -14.92 11.76 -5.76
N TYR A 36 -14.67 11.00 -4.71
CA TYR A 36 -13.35 10.96 -4.08
C TYR A 36 -13.00 9.51 -3.77
N PHE A 37 -11.83 9.10 -4.18
CA PHE A 37 -11.37 7.74 -3.92
C PHE A 37 -9.89 7.73 -3.65
N GLU A 38 -9.44 6.67 -2.95
CA GLU A 38 -8.04 6.53 -2.53
C GLU A 38 -7.53 5.13 -2.83
N LEU A 39 -6.23 5.06 -3.04
CA LEU A 39 -5.48 3.83 -3.03
C LEU A 39 -4.68 3.79 -1.73
N ARG A 40 -4.83 2.73 -0.95
CA ARG A 40 -4.21 2.60 0.37
C ARG A 40 -3.38 1.34 0.49
N ALA A 41 -2.30 1.42 1.27
CA ALA A 41 -1.51 0.28 1.69
C ALA A 41 -1.59 0.15 3.21
N TYR A 42 -1.91 -1.05 3.68
CA TYR A 42 -2.03 -1.36 5.12
C TYR A 42 -1.08 -2.48 5.48
N GLU A 43 -0.59 -2.47 6.70
CA GLU A 43 0.11 -3.61 7.26
C GLU A 43 -0.85 -4.40 8.17
N ASP A 44 -0.84 -5.73 8.05
CA ASP A 44 -1.66 -6.60 8.87
C ASP A 44 -1.39 -6.38 10.36
N GLY A 45 -2.45 -6.31 11.13
CA GLY A 45 -2.36 -6.10 12.57
C GLY A 45 -2.20 -4.64 13.00
N LYS A 46 -2.20 -3.70 12.06
CA LYS A 46 -2.14 -2.27 12.36
C LYS A 46 -3.47 -1.60 12.07
N ASP A 47 -3.81 -0.60 12.87
CA ASP A 47 -5.07 0.15 12.75
C ASP A 47 -4.92 1.47 11.96
N TYR A 48 -3.77 1.65 11.32
CA TYR A 48 -3.49 2.82 10.48
C TYR A 48 -2.91 2.37 9.14
N CYS A 49 -3.10 3.16 8.11
CA CYS A 49 -2.51 2.83 6.81
C CYS A 49 -1.07 3.31 6.70
N LEU A 50 -0.28 2.57 5.93
CA LEU A 50 1.11 2.93 5.67
C LEU A 50 1.20 4.13 4.73
N GLU A 51 0.29 4.20 3.77
CA GLU A 51 0.21 5.30 2.81
C GLU A 51 -1.19 5.32 2.19
N ALA A 52 -1.65 6.52 1.82
CA ALA A 52 -2.92 6.72 1.14
C ALA A 52 -2.74 7.80 0.09
N LEU A 53 -3.22 7.54 -1.14
CA LEU A 53 -3.14 8.48 -2.24
C LEU A 53 -4.54 8.74 -2.81
N GLY A 54 -4.93 10.02 -2.86
CA GLY A 54 -6.19 10.43 -3.46
C GLY A 54 -6.08 10.46 -4.98
N TYR A 55 -7.16 10.10 -5.65
CA TYR A 55 -7.28 10.09 -7.11
C TYR A 55 -6.13 9.37 -7.80
N PRO A 56 -5.87 8.09 -7.45
CA PRO A 56 -4.75 7.37 -8.06
C PRO A 56 -4.97 7.13 -9.55
N SER A 57 -3.88 7.12 -10.30
CA SER A 57 -3.90 6.73 -11.72
C SER A 57 -4.05 5.21 -11.83
N HIS A 58 -4.46 4.71 -13.00
CA HIS A 58 -4.58 3.27 -13.27
C HIS A 58 -3.25 2.53 -13.07
N HIS A 59 -2.13 3.22 -13.25
CA HIS A 59 -0.78 2.74 -12.93
C HIS A 59 -0.23 3.71 -11.89
N GLN A 60 -0.25 3.31 -10.63
CA GLN A 60 0.09 4.21 -9.53
C GLN A 60 1.16 3.60 -8.64
N ARG A 61 2.22 4.39 -8.41
CA ARG A 61 3.24 4.02 -7.43
C ARG A 61 2.84 4.54 -6.06
N VAL A 62 2.82 3.63 -5.09
CA VAL A 62 2.65 3.96 -3.67
C VAL A 62 4.02 3.84 -3.02
N VAL A 63 4.49 4.92 -2.41
CA VAL A 63 5.81 4.96 -1.78
C VAL A 63 5.66 4.86 -0.27
N VAL A 64 6.27 3.84 0.31
CA VAL A 64 6.29 3.64 1.76
C VAL A 64 7.69 3.94 2.28
N LYS A 65 7.79 4.79 3.32
CA LYS A 65 9.06 5.22 3.92
C LYS A 65 9.15 4.71 5.36
N PRO A 66 9.65 3.51 5.59
CA PRO A 66 9.64 2.89 6.93
C PRO A 66 10.33 3.73 8.00
N HIS A 67 11.44 4.37 7.67
CA HIS A 67 12.18 5.19 8.62
C HIS A 67 11.39 6.36 9.19
N SER A 68 10.43 6.87 8.42
CA SER A 68 9.67 8.05 8.82
C SER A 68 8.62 7.74 9.86
N PHE A 69 8.09 6.50 9.86
CA PHE A 69 6.90 6.18 10.64
C PHE A 69 7.03 4.92 11.50
N TYR A 70 7.88 3.96 11.14
CA TYR A 70 7.84 2.62 11.74
C TYR A 70 9.24 2.16 12.12
N LYS A 71 9.62 2.39 13.38
CA LYS A 71 10.93 2.02 13.88
C LYS A 71 11.21 0.53 13.76
N ASN A 72 10.19 -0.30 13.92
CA ASN A 72 10.34 -1.75 13.83
C ASN A 72 10.66 -2.25 12.43
N TRP A 73 10.45 -1.42 11.39
CA TRP A 73 10.82 -1.77 10.03
C TRP A 73 12.31 -1.55 9.76
N THR A 74 12.98 -0.84 10.65
CA THR A 74 14.38 -0.42 10.45
C THR A 74 15.36 -1.16 11.34
N THR A 75 14.93 -2.25 11.97
CA THR A 75 15.84 -3.07 12.76
C THR A 75 16.78 -3.85 11.84
N LYS A 76 17.95 -4.25 12.36
CA LYS A 76 18.92 -5.04 11.61
C LYS A 76 18.52 -6.51 11.51
N GLU A 77 17.42 -6.88 12.16
CA GLU A 77 16.90 -8.23 12.12
C GLU A 77 15.97 -8.41 10.91
N PHE A 78 15.77 -9.66 10.56
CA PHE A 78 14.84 -10.03 9.51
C PHE A 78 13.40 -9.78 9.99
N ASN A 79 12.69 -8.91 9.30
CA ASN A 79 11.31 -8.58 9.65
C ASN A 79 10.36 -9.03 8.55
N LYS A 80 9.31 -9.74 8.95
CA LYS A 80 8.26 -10.18 8.06
C LYS A 80 7.06 -9.26 8.20
N HIS A 81 6.56 -8.78 7.06
CA HIS A 81 5.41 -7.88 7.01
C HIS A 81 4.40 -8.39 5.99
N THR A 82 3.13 -8.32 6.34
CA THR A 82 2.03 -8.65 5.43
C THR A 82 1.31 -7.37 5.06
N ILE A 83 1.26 -7.05 3.78
CA ILE A 83 0.75 -5.78 3.28
C ILE A 83 -0.52 -6.03 2.45
N TYR A 84 -1.54 -5.21 2.70
CA TYR A 84 -2.78 -5.20 1.94
C TYR A 84 -2.89 -3.90 1.17
N VAL A 85 -3.26 -4.01 -0.11
CA VAL A 85 -3.51 -2.86 -0.98
C VAL A 85 -4.99 -2.83 -1.30
N GLU A 86 -5.63 -1.68 -1.07
CA GLU A 86 -7.06 -1.49 -1.30
C GLU A 86 -7.33 -0.22 -2.08
N LEU A 87 -8.28 -0.29 -2.99
CA LEU A 87 -8.85 0.86 -3.68
C LEU A 87 -10.24 1.08 -3.11
N GLY A 88 -10.56 2.29 -2.69
CA GLY A 88 -11.85 2.52 -2.06
C GLY A 88 -12.28 3.98 -2.02
N ILE A 89 -13.49 4.18 -1.52
CA ILE A 89 -14.09 5.51 -1.35
C ILE A 89 -14.09 5.84 0.14
N ALA A 90 -13.53 7.00 0.48
CA ALA A 90 -13.53 7.51 1.84
C ALA A 90 -14.48 8.71 1.92
N GLU A 91 -15.27 8.76 2.99
CA GLU A 91 -16.08 9.92 3.32
C GLU A 91 -15.51 10.61 4.54
N TYR A 92 -15.42 11.93 4.49
CA TYR A 92 -14.91 12.75 5.57
C TYR A 92 -15.94 13.80 5.97
N ASN A 93 -15.95 14.19 7.25
CA ASN A 93 -16.77 15.29 7.73
C ASN A 93 -16.04 16.62 7.53
N ASP A 94 -16.66 17.73 7.96
CA ASP A 94 -16.10 19.08 7.81
C ASP A 94 -14.79 19.26 8.61
N LYS A 95 -14.55 18.43 9.59
CA LYS A 95 -13.32 18.47 10.41
C LYS A 95 -12.21 17.61 9.85
N GLY A 96 -12.42 16.94 8.72
CA GLY A 96 -11.44 16.03 8.15
C GLY A 96 -11.39 14.65 8.78
N GLU A 97 -12.37 14.31 9.61
CA GLU A 97 -12.47 13.00 10.22
C GLU A 97 -13.13 12.01 9.27
N GLN A 98 -12.56 10.83 9.12
CA GLN A 98 -13.12 9.80 8.24
C GLN A 98 -14.39 9.22 8.86
N LEU A 99 -15.47 9.26 8.09
CA LEU A 99 -16.76 8.69 8.47
C LEU A 99 -16.91 7.26 7.98
N SER A 100 -16.37 6.94 6.82
CA SER A 100 -16.50 5.61 6.23
C SER A 100 -15.36 5.32 5.25
N TRP A 101 -15.13 4.04 5.04
CA TRP A 101 -14.24 3.53 4.02
C TRP A 101 -14.93 2.36 3.32
N LYS A 102 -15.19 2.50 2.02
CA LYS A 102 -15.83 1.45 1.22
C LYS A 102 -14.81 0.90 0.23
N VAL A 103 -14.45 -0.36 0.38
CA VAL A 103 -13.52 -1.04 -0.51
C VAL A 103 -14.21 -1.33 -1.83
N LEU A 104 -13.62 -0.87 -2.93
CA LEU A 104 -14.06 -1.16 -4.30
C LEU A 104 -13.30 -2.36 -4.87
N ALA A 105 -12.03 -2.47 -4.55
CA ALA A 105 -11.18 -3.57 -5.00
C ALA A 105 -10.04 -3.77 -4.01
N ASP A 106 -9.59 -5.00 -3.88
CA ASP A 106 -8.43 -5.33 -3.07
C ASP A 106 -7.51 -6.28 -3.85
N TYR A 107 -6.37 -6.57 -3.26
CA TYR A 107 -5.40 -7.50 -3.82
C TYR A 107 -5.06 -8.56 -2.79
N LYS A 108 -4.57 -9.72 -3.24
CA LYS A 108 -4.11 -10.78 -2.33
C LYS A 108 -3.03 -10.23 -1.40
N PRO A 109 -2.90 -10.73 -0.17
CA PRO A 109 -1.88 -10.27 0.76
C PRO A 109 -0.48 -10.38 0.15
N ILE A 110 0.34 -9.36 0.39
CA ILE A 110 1.72 -9.31 -0.08
C ILE A 110 2.63 -9.53 1.12
N GLU A 111 3.39 -10.61 1.09
CA GLU A 111 4.34 -10.90 2.17
C GLU A 111 5.71 -10.36 1.80
N LEU A 112 6.26 -9.51 2.67
CA LEU A 112 7.59 -8.94 2.52
C LEU A 112 8.49 -9.42 3.62
N ASN A 113 9.73 -9.73 3.24
CA ASN A 113 10.78 -10.01 4.20
C ASN A 113 11.79 -8.87 4.08
N VAL A 114 11.90 -8.07 5.13
CA VAL A 114 12.68 -6.83 5.10
C VAL A 114 13.94 -7.01 5.92
N TYR A 115 15.10 -6.74 5.30
CA TYR A 115 16.38 -6.67 5.96
C TYR A 115 16.88 -5.25 5.91
N TYR A 116 17.47 -4.83 7.01
CA TYR A 116 18.15 -3.54 7.08
C TYR A 116 19.67 -3.80 7.09
N GLU A 117 20.38 -3.22 6.13
CA GLU A 117 21.85 -3.30 6.01
C GLU A 117 22.44 -4.68 5.65
N PHE A 118 21.65 -5.59 5.08
CA PHE A 118 22.16 -6.86 4.58
C PHE A 118 22.27 -6.86 3.05
N HIS A 119 23.20 -7.65 2.53
CA HIS A 119 23.51 -7.72 1.10
C HIS A 119 23.21 -9.10 0.52
N PHE A 120 21.93 -9.45 0.40
CA PHE A 120 21.54 -10.62 -0.36
C PHE A 120 20.19 -10.39 -1.03
N PHE A 121 19.94 -11.16 -2.08
CA PHE A 121 18.78 -10.99 -2.90
C PHE A 121 17.96 -12.27 -2.93
N HIS A 122 16.72 -12.18 -2.49
CA HIS A 122 15.73 -13.22 -2.59
C HIS A 122 14.42 -12.61 -3.06
N LYS A 123 13.56 -13.44 -3.66
CA LYS A 123 12.21 -13.00 -4.00
C LYS A 123 11.48 -12.51 -2.76
N ASN A 124 10.85 -11.35 -2.85
CA ASN A 124 10.12 -10.71 -1.77
C ASN A 124 10.98 -10.31 -0.57
N VAL A 125 12.28 -10.18 -0.77
CA VAL A 125 13.19 -9.66 0.25
C VAL A 125 13.51 -8.20 -0.10
N ILE A 126 13.26 -7.32 0.86
CA ILE A 126 13.53 -5.89 0.73
C ILE A 126 14.71 -5.55 1.63
N GLN A 127 15.77 -5.01 1.03
CA GLN A 127 16.93 -4.54 1.76
C GLN A 127 16.91 -3.02 1.83
N LEU A 128 16.99 -2.51 3.04
CA LEU A 128 17.06 -1.06 3.30
C LEU A 128 18.41 -0.69 3.91
N ARG A 129 18.78 0.57 3.76
CA ARG A 129 19.99 1.12 4.34
C ARG A 129 19.70 2.27 5.29
#